data_5706e1ace6782f1838bc09ce9ddac80d
#
_entry.id   5706e1ace6782f1838bc09ce9ddac80d
#
_cell.length_a   1.000
_cell.length_b   1.000
_cell.length_c   1.000
_cell.angle_alpha   90.00
_cell.angle_beta   90.00
_cell.angle_gamma   90.00
#
_symmetry.space_group_name_H-M   'P 1'
#
loop_
_entity.id
_entity.type
_entity.pdbx_description
1 polymer ?
#
loop_
_entity_poly.entity_id
_entity_poly.type
_entity_poly.pdbx_seq_one_letter_code
_entity_poly.pdbx_strand_id
1 'polypeptide(L)'
;NSWQFPQGGINDNESAEQAMYRELHEEVGLQPKDVRLLYVSKHWLRYKLPKRLLRYDSKPMCIGQKQRWFLLQLVSDEKNINMQTTKSPEFDGWRWVSFWYPVRQVVSFKRDVYRKVMKEFASILFTDNPLIFSASREANSQHYSANKKYSQTKYTKRHFYKSRGQ
;
A
#
# COMPACT_ATOMS: atom_id res chain seq x y z
N ASN A 1 -13.48 -13.35 2.26
CA ASN A 1 -12.97 -12.02 1.92
C ASN A 1 -11.61 -11.81 2.60
N SER A 2 -10.54 -11.63 1.84
CA SER A 2 -9.22 -11.29 2.36
C SER A 2 -8.82 -9.88 1.93
N TRP A 3 -8.34 -9.09 2.88
CA TRP A 3 -7.84 -7.75 2.63
C TRP A 3 -6.34 -7.78 2.36
N GLN A 4 -5.86 -6.99 1.41
CA GLN A 4 -4.43 -6.83 1.13
C GLN A 4 -4.13 -5.44 0.56
N PHE A 5 -2.87 -5.03 0.61
CA PHE A 5 -2.41 -3.83 -0.08
C PHE A 5 -2.39 -4.05 -1.60
N PRO A 6 -2.48 -2.99 -2.41
CA PRO A 6 -2.23 -3.07 -3.86
C PRO A 6 -0.88 -3.75 -4.13
N GLN A 7 -0.86 -4.61 -5.14
CA GLN A 7 0.35 -5.32 -5.53
C GLN A 7 0.24 -5.84 -6.96
N GLY A 8 1.35 -5.94 -7.67
CA GLY A 8 1.39 -6.55 -8.99
C GLY A 8 2.76 -7.07 -9.35
N GLY A 9 2.89 -7.58 -10.56
CA GLY A 9 4.12 -8.08 -11.12
C GLY A 9 4.98 -6.97 -11.71
N ILE A 10 6.29 -7.21 -11.79
CA ILE A 10 7.22 -6.38 -12.54
C ILE A 10 7.34 -6.98 -13.94
N ASN A 11 7.06 -6.18 -14.96
CA ASN A 11 7.19 -6.57 -16.35
C ASN A 11 8.66 -6.51 -16.83
N ASP A 12 8.94 -7.14 -17.97
CA ASP A 12 10.23 -7.01 -18.61
C ASP A 12 10.54 -5.54 -18.93
N ASN A 13 11.78 -5.12 -18.66
CA ASN A 13 12.26 -3.74 -18.84
C ASN A 13 11.60 -2.68 -17.95
N GLU A 14 10.94 -3.08 -16.86
CA GLU A 14 10.30 -2.21 -15.89
C GLU A 14 11.04 -2.24 -14.55
N SER A 15 11.31 -1.07 -13.97
CA SER A 15 11.82 -1.00 -12.58
C SER A 15 10.72 -1.33 -11.57
N ALA A 16 11.11 -1.73 -10.36
CA ALA A 16 10.15 -1.98 -9.29
C ALA A 16 9.30 -0.74 -8.94
N GLU A 17 9.84 0.46 -9.10
CA GLU A 17 9.12 1.71 -8.86
C GLU A 17 8.14 2.02 -10.00
N GLN A 18 8.52 1.79 -11.25
CA GLN A 18 7.62 1.91 -12.40
C GLN A 18 6.45 0.93 -12.28
N ALA A 19 6.74 -0.33 -11.93
CA ALA A 19 5.72 -1.34 -11.67
C ALA A 19 4.75 -0.89 -10.56
N MET A 20 5.28 -0.33 -9.47
CA MET A 20 4.47 0.18 -8.36
C MET A 20 3.49 1.26 -8.82
N TYR A 21 3.94 2.25 -9.61
CA TYR A 21 3.04 3.31 -10.10
C TYR A 21 2.02 2.78 -11.12
N ARG A 22 2.42 1.86 -12.00
CA ARG A 22 1.50 1.24 -12.96
C ARG A 22 0.41 0.44 -12.23
N GLU A 23 0.79 -0.44 -11.31
CA GLU A 23 -0.16 -1.24 -10.54
C GLU A 23 -1.07 -0.37 -9.65
N LEU A 24 -0.51 0.69 -9.05
CA LEU A 24 -1.29 1.65 -8.28
C LEU A 24 -2.38 2.30 -9.15
N HIS A 25 -2.04 2.65 -10.40
CA HIS A 25 -3.02 3.21 -11.33
C HIS A 25 -4.05 2.17 -11.77
N GLU A 26 -3.61 0.99 -12.17
CA GLU A 26 -4.49 -0.09 -12.64
C GLU A 26 -5.47 -0.55 -11.56
N GLU A 27 -5.01 -0.67 -10.31
CA GLU A 27 -5.79 -1.24 -9.22
C GLU A 27 -6.65 -0.23 -8.46
N VAL A 28 -6.17 1.02 -8.31
CA VAL A 28 -6.85 2.03 -7.47
C VAL A 28 -7.00 3.40 -8.14
N GLY A 29 -6.61 3.53 -9.42
CA GLY A 29 -6.83 4.73 -10.23
C GLY A 29 -5.90 5.90 -9.92
N LEU A 30 -5.01 5.78 -8.94
CA LEU A 30 -4.13 6.88 -8.55
C LEU A 30 -2.93 7.00 -9.49
N GLN A 31 -2.60 8.24 -9.84
CA GLN A 31 -1.44 8.61 -10.66
C GLN A 31 -0.25 9.02 -9.79
N PRO A 32 0.98 9.11 -10.33
CA PRO A 32 2.15 9.57 -9.58
C PRO A 32 1.96 10.92 -8.88
N LYS A 33 1.20 11.85 -9.49
CA LYS A 33 0.87 13.15 -8.90
C LYS A 33 -0.03 13.08 -7.66
N ASP A 34 -0.77 11.98 -7.51
CA ASP A 34 -1.73 11.80 -6.41
C ASP A 34 -1.05 11.26 -5.15
N VAL A 35 0.18 10.79 -5.27
CA VAL A 35 0.92 10.16 -4.16
C VAL A 35 2.34 10.72 -4.06
N ARG A 36 2.88 10.66 -2.85
CA ARG A 36 4.28 10.94 -2.56
C ARG A 36 4.95 9.68 -2.06
N LEU A 37 6.06 9.28 -2.68
CA LEU A 37 6.89 8.19 -2.18
C LEU A 37 7.64 8.65 -0.93
N LEU A 38 7.37 7.99 0.21
CA LEU A 38 8.02 8.29 1.49
C LEU A 38 9.21 7.36 1.75
N TYR A 39 9.07 6.09 1.39
CA TYR A 39 10.11 5.11 1.70
C TYR A 39 9.97 3.85 0.84
N VAL A 40 11.10 3.17 0.61
CA VAL A 40 11.16 1.87 -0.06
C VAL A 40 11.80 0.86 0.88
N SER A 41 11.22 -0.32 1.03
CA SER A 41 11.76 -1.35 1.94
C SER A 41 13.23 -1.63 1.64
N LYS A 42 14.08 -1.77 2.67
CA LYS A 42 15.53 -2.01 2.51
C LYS A 42 15.82 -3.25 1.68
N HIS A 43 15.02 -4.30 1.91
CA HIS A 43 15.23 -5.60 1.31
C HIS A 43 14.00 -6.10 0.56
N TRP A 44 14.23 -7.00 -0.37
CA TRP A 44 13.18 -7.82 -0.95
C TRP A 44 12.68 -8.82 0.09
N LEU A 45 11.38 -8.85 0.33
CA LEU A 45 10.73 -9.78 1.24
C LEU A 45 10.11 -10.94 0.46
N ARG A 46 10.10 -12.12 1.07
CA ARG A 46 9.64 -13.36 0.39
C ARG A 46 8.62 -14.08 1.26
N TYR A 47 7.64 -14.68 0.58
CA TYR A 47 6.78 -15.70 1.20
C TYR A 47 6.64 -16.91 0.27
N LYS A 48 6.36 -18.07 0.87
CA LYS A 48 6.04 -19.29 0.12
C LYS A 48 4.54 -19.50 0.10
N LEU A 49 4.04 -20.03 -1.01
CA LEU A 49 2.66 -20.46 -1.10
C LEU A 49 2.47 -21.77 -0.33
N PRO A 50 1.37 -21.95 0.39
CA PRO A 50 0.99 -23.24 0.95
C PRO A 50 0.83 -24.28 -0.17
N LYS A 51 1.15 -25.55 0.10
CA LYS A 51 1.08 -26.64 -0.90
C LYS A 51 -0.27 -26.69 -1.65
N ARG A 52 -1.37 -26.44 -0.94
CA ARG A 52 -2.73 -26.41 -1.51
C ARG A 52 -2.98 -25.31 -2.55
N LEU A 53 -2.12 -24.28 -2.62
CA LEU A 53 -2.23 -23.17 -3.57
C LEU A 53 -1.19 -23.25 -4.69
N LEU A 54 -0.35 -24.30 -4.70
CA LEU A 54 0.59 -24.54 -5.77
C LEU A 54 -0.15 -25.07 -7.01
N ARG A 55 0.11 -24.44 -8.14
CA ARG A 55 -0.38 -24.92 -9.44
C ARG A 55 0.72 -25.77 -10.07
N TYR A 56 0.59 -27.08 -9.96
CA TYR A 56 1.58 -28.05 -10.45
C TYR A 56 1.62 -28.17 -11.98
N ASP A 57 0.58 -27.71 -12.65
CA ASP A 57 0.40 -27.67 -14.11
C ASP A 57 1.04 -26.44 -14.76
N SER A 58 1.44 -25.42 -14.00
CA SER A 58 2.10 -24.22 -14.52
C SER A 58 3.62 -24.40 -14.65
N LYS A 59 4.21 -23.91 -15.74
CA LYS A 59 5.67 -23.89 -15.94
C LYS A 59 6.14 -22.46 -16.26
N PRO A 60 7.04 -21.86 -15.46
CA PRO A 60 7.59 -22.39 -14.21
C PRO A 60 6.56 -22.41 -13.10
N MET A 61 6.68 -23.35 -12.18
CA MET A 61 5.79 -23.45 -11.00
C MET A 61 6.05 -22.30 -10.03
N CYS A 62 5.02 -21.52 -9.75
CA CYS A 62 5.10 -20.44 -8.76
C CYS A 62 5.02 -21.01 -7.34
N ILE A 63 6.13 -21.07 -6.64
CA ILE A 63 6.23 -21.57 -5.24
C ILE A 63 6.10 -20.47 -4.17
N GLY A 64 6.03 -19.20 -4.58
CA GLY A 64 5.96 -18.04 -3.70
C GLY A 64 6.22 -16.75 -4.46
N GLN A 65 6.35 -15.68 -3.73
CA GLN A 65 6.67 -14.37 -4.33
C GLN A 65 7.80 -13.67 -3.57
N LYS A 66 8.55 -12.85 -4.29
CA LYS A 66 9.55 -11.91 -3.80
C LYS A 66 9.00 -10.51 -4.06
N GLN A 67 8.90 -9.70 -3.01
CA GLN A 67 8.23 -8.40 -3.05
C GLN A 67 9.15 -7.27 -2.63
N ARG A 68 9.08 -6.14 -3.33
CA ARG A 68 9.59 -4.84 -2.93
C ARG A 68 8.43 -3.99 -2.44
N TRP A 69 8.57 -3.31 -1.32
CA TRP A 69 7.49 -2.57 -0.70
C TRP A 69 7.76 -1.07 -0.72
N PHE A 70 6.72 -0.32 -0.98
CA PHE A 70 6.76 1.13 -1.08
C PHE A 70 5.77 1.74 -0.10
N LEU A 71 6.22 2.75 0.65
CA LEU A 71 5.37 3.53 1.53
C LEU A 71 5.01 4.82 0.83
N LEU A 72 3.72 4.99 0.54
CA LEU A 72 3.19 6.13 -0.17
C LEU A 72 2.29 6.96 0.75
N GLN A 73 2.35 8.28 0.58
CA GLN A 73 1.39 9.22 1.15
C GLN A 73 0.42 9.64 0.06
N LEU A 74 -0.88 9.54 0.29
CA LEU A 74 -1.88 10.16 -0.57
C LEU A 74 -1.81 11.67 -0.36
N VAL A 75 -1.59 12.44 -1.42
CA VAL A 75 -1.50 13.92 -1.41
C VAL A 75 -2.67 14.59 -2.14
N SER A 76 -3.43 13.83 -2.92
CA SER A 76 -4.66 14.27 -3.55
C SER A 76 -5.91 13.94 -2.73
N ASP A 77 -7.09 14.36 -3.21
CA ASP A 77 -8.37 13.98 -2.61
C ASP A 77 -8.61 12.47 -2.74
N GLU A 78 -9.15 11.86 -1.70
CA GLU A 78 -9.50 10.43 -1.71
C GLU A 78 -10.58 10.06 -2.73
N LYS A 79 -11.31 11.02 -3.27
CA LYS A 79 -12.26 10.86 -4.38
C LYS A 79 -11.57 10.43 -5.68
N ASN A 80 -10.26 10.67 -5.81
CA ASN A 80 -9.48 10.21 -6.95
C ASN A 80 -9.25 8.69 -6.95
N ILE A 81 -9.56 8.02 -5.85
CA ILE A 81 -9.48 6.56 -5.77
C ILE A 81 -10.60 5.96 -6.59
N ASN A 82 -10.22 5.27 -7.67
CA ASN A 82 -11.14 4.60 -8.57
C ASN A 82 -10.67 3.16 -8.83
N MET A 83 -11.47 2.20 -8.42
CA MET A 83 -11.17 0.77 -8.61
C MET A 83 -11.71 0.21 -9.91
N GLN A 84 -12.38 1.03 -10.72
CA GLN A 84 -12.98 0.61 -12.00
C GLN A 84 -12.16 1.11 -13.19
N THR A 85 -10.85 1.23 -13.06
CA THR A 85 -9.94 1.68 -14.12
C THR A 85 -9.72 0.64 -15.21
N THR A 86 -9.96 -0.63 -14.91
CA THR A 86 -9.80 -1.75 -15.84
C THR A 86 -11.13 -2.45 -16.11
N LYS A 87 -11.23 -3.16 -17.26
CA LYS A 87 -12.43 -3.93 -17.62
C LYS A 87 -12.74 -5.09 -16.66
N SER A 88 -11.73 -5.53 -15.92
CA SER A 88 -11.84 -6.60 -14.91
C SER A 88 -11.20 -6.14 -13.62
N PRO A 89 -11.90 -5.33 -12.81
CA PRO A 89 -11.37 -4.84 -11.55
C PRO A 89 -10.97 -6.02 -10.64
N GLU A 90 -9.76 -5.95 -10.09
CA GLU A 90 -9.31 -6.98 -9.15
C GLU A 90 -9.94 -6.83 -7.76
N PHE A 91 -10.59 -5.70 -7.49
CA PHE A 91 -11.03 -5.27 -6.16
C PHE A 91 -12.42 -4.71 -6.19
N ASP A 92 -13.17 -5.08 -5.16
CA ASP A 92 -14.56 -4.70 -4.92
C ASP A 92 -14.71 -3.53 -3.94
N GLY A 93 -13.62 -3.12 -3.25
CA GLY A 93 -13.67 -2.01 -2.33
C GLY A 93 -12.35 -1.69 -1.65
N TRP A 94 -12.28 -0.51 -1.04
CA TRP A 94 -11.15 -0.03 -0.26
C TRP A 94 -11.63 0.62 1.04
N ARG A 95 -10.74 0.75 2.02
CA ARG A 95 -10.99 1.49 3.26
C ARG A 95 -9.72 1.93 3.94
N TRP A 96 -9.83 3.02 4.69
CA TRP A 96 -8.79 3.43 5.63
C TRP A 96 -8.84 2.57 6.89
N VAL A 97 -7.68 2.16 7.36
CA VAL A 97 -7.56 1.32 8.56
C VAL A 97 -6.42 1.81 9.45
N SER A 98 -6.41 1.40 10.71
CA SER A 98 -5.28 1.65 11.60
C SER A 98 -4.02 0.94 11.11
N PHE A 99 -2.85 1.52 11.42
CA PHE A 99 -1.56 1.07 10.88
C PHE A 99 -1.32 -0.45 11.00
N TRP A 100 -1.59 -1.04 12.16
CA TRP A 100 -1.32 -2.46 12.42
C TRP A 100 -2.44 -3.41 11.98
N TYR A 101 -3.60 -2.89 11.59
CA TYR A 101 -4.75 -3.69 11.19
C TYR A 101 -4.46 -4.66 10.04
N PRO A 102 -3.70 -4.30 8.99
CA PRO A 102 -3.40 -5.17 7.85
C PRO A 102 -2.71 -6.48 8.24
N VAL A 103 -1.84 -6.46 9.26
CA VAL A 103 -1.13 -7.66 9.74
C VAL A 103 -2.10 -8.74 10.24
N ARG A 104 -3.26 -8.33 10.75
CA ARG A 104 -4.27 -9.27 11.27
C ARG A 104 -5.19 -9.80 10.17
N GLN A 105 -5.43 -9.01 9.13
CA GLN A 105 -6.43 -9.30 8.09
C GLN A 105 -5.86 -10.03 6.88
N VAL A 106 -4.56 -9.92 6.64
CA VAL A 106 -3.93 -10.59 5.52
C VAL A 106 -3.91 -12.11 5.73
N VAL A 107 -3.97 -12.86 4.63
CA VAL A 107 -3.85 -14.33 4.64
C VAL A 107 -2.59 -14.78 5.39
N SER A 108 -2.70 -15.88 6.12
CA SER A 108 -1.69 -16.33 7.09
C SER A 108 -0.27 -16.45 6.53
N PHE A 109 -0.11 -16.96 5.31
CA PHE A 109 1.20 -17.15 4.70
C PHE A 109 1.91 -15.86 4.26
N LYS A 110 1.18 -14.72 4.17
CA LYS A 110 1.76 -13.39 3.92
C LYS A 110 2.04 -12.61 5.23
N ARG A 111 1.56 -13.09 6.38
CA ARG A 111 1.56 -12.34 7.64
C ARG A 111 2.96 -11.92 8.10
N ASP A 112 3.96 -12.78 7.91
CA ASP A 112 5.34 -12.46 8.30
C ASP A 112 5.96 -11.36 7.45
N VAL A 113 5.68 -11.33 6.14
CA VAL A 113 6.10 -10.23 5.26
C VAL A 113 5.45 -8.93 5.70
N TYR A 114 4.13 -8.93 5.93
CA TYR A 114 3.41 -7.77 6.43
C TYR A 114 3.97 -7.27 7.77
N ARG A 115 4.24 -8.18 8.71
CA ARG A 115 4.82 -7.81 10.01
C ARG A 115 6.20 -7.16 9.87
N LYS A 116 7.06 -7.70 9.01
CA LYS A 116 8.41 -7.16 8.76
C LYS A 116 8.35 -5.77 8.12
N VAL A 117 7.58 -5.60 7.04
CA VAL A 117 7.48 -4.32 6.36
C VAL A 117 6.79 -3.26 7.22
N MET A 118 5.73 -3.62 7.95
CA MET A 118 5.06 -2.67 8.84
C MET A 118 5.95 -2.22 10.00
N LYS A 119 6.81 -3.10 10.54
CA LYS A 119 7.83 -2.69 11.53
C LYS A 119 8.84 -1.71 10.94
N GLU A 120 9.33 -1.97 9.72
CA GLU A 120 10.27 -1.10 9.03
C GLU A 120 9.62 0.26 8.74
N PHE A 121 8.40 0.30 8.23
CA PHE A 121 7.66 1.52 7.95
C PHE A 121 7.28 2.29 9.22
N ALA A 122 7.00 1.60 10.32
CA ALA A 122 6.74 2.23 11.62
C ALA A 122 7.91 3.10 12.08
N SER A 123 9.14 2.63 11.88
CA SER A 123 10.34 3.41 12.24
C SER A 123 10.49 4.70 11.44
N ILE A 124 9.94 4.74 10.22
CA ILE A 124 9.93 5.96 9.40
C ILE A 124 8.77 6.88 9.78
N LEU A 125 7.60 6.28 10.04
CA LEU A 125 6.36 7.04 10.24
C LEU A 125 6.20 7.60 11.65
N PHE A 126 6.74 6.94 12.67
CA PHE A 126 6.53 7.28 14.08
C PHE A 126 7.79 7.80 14.78
N THR A 127 8.92 7.86 14.08
CA THR A 127 10.08 8.61 14.57
C THR A 127 9.86 10.10 14.30
N ASP A 128 10.24 10.96 15.23
CA ASP A 128 10.22 12.42 15.09
C ASP A 128 11.26 12.86 14.05
N ASN A 129 11.04 12.52 12.79
CA ASN A 129 11.91 12.92 11.69
C ASN A 129 11.38 14.23 11.08
N PRO A 130 12.09 15.38 11.26
CA PRO A 130 11.62 16.68 10.79
C PRO A 130 11.40 16.74 9.27
N LEU A 131 12.06 15.89 8.46
CA LEU A 131 11.90 15.85 7.00
C LEU A 131 10.53 15.34 6.55
N ILE A 132 9.86 14.50 7.35
CA ILE A 132 8.49 14.03 7.05
C ILE A 132 7.47 15.06 7.54
N PHE A 133 7.79 15.82 8.59
CA PHE A 133 6.92 16.84 9.17
C PHE A 133 6.84 18.12 8.33
N SER A 134 7.95 18.58 7.72
CA SER A 134 7.96 19.79 6.88
C SER A 134 7.09 19.60 5.62
N ALA A 135 7.18 18.45 4.98
CA ALA A 135 6.40 18.11 3.80
C ALA A 135 4.87 18.01 4.05
N SER A 136 4.48 17.73 5.30
CA SER A 136 3.06 17.69 5.71
C SER A 136 2.49 19.07 6.04
N ARG A 137 3.33 20.04 6.39
CA ARG A 137 2.90 21.42 6.69
C ARG A 137 2.63 22.25 5.44
N GLU A 138 3.40 22.07 4.38
CA GLU A 138 3.21 22.81 3.13
C GLU A 138 1.94 22.38 2.38
N ALA A 139 1.56 21.10 2.44
CA ALA A 139 0.31 20.60 1.84
C ALA A 139 -0.95 21.00 2.62
N ASN A 140 -0.83 21.26 3.95
CA ASN A 140 -1.96 21.61 4.80
C ASN A 140 -2.22 23.12 4.94
N SER A 141 -1.30 24.01 4.50
CA SER A 141 -1.48 25.45 4.66
C SER A 141 -2.54 26.06 3.72
N GLN A 142 -2.98 25.33 2.70
CA GLN A 142 -4.02 25.79 1.77
C GLN A 142 -5.45 25.35 2.09
N HIS A 143 -5.66 24.44 3.06
CA HIS A 143 -7.00 23.94 3.40
C HIS A 143 -7.44 24.10 4.87
N TYR A 144 -6.70 24.85 5.69
CA TYR A 144 -7.03 25.02 7.12
C TYR A 144 -7.52 26.43 7.44
N SER A 145 -8.61 26.87 6.82
CA SER A 145 -9.33 28.10 7.24
C SER A 145 -10.75 27.85 7.75
N ALA A 146 -11.15 26.63 8.09
CA ALA A 146 -12.45 26.39 8.73
C ALA A 146 -12.39 25.12 9.57
N ASN A 147 -12.10 25.27 10.86
CA ASN A 147 -12.63 24.58 12.03
C ASN A 147 -11.60 24.46 13.17
N LYS A 148 -11.47 25.56 13.91
CA LYS A 148 -10.92 25.54 15.26
C LYS A 148 -11.93 24.88 16.20
N LYS A 149 -11.79 23.59 16.43
CA LYS A 149 -12.21 22.83 17.62
C LYS A 149 -11.94 21.35 17.39
N TYR A 150 -10.74 20.91 17.77
CA TYR A 150 -10.43 19.58 18.31
C TYR A 150 -8.91 19.47 18.41
N SER A 151 -8.38 19.89 19.54
CA SER A 151 -7.02 19.60 19.96
C SER A 151 -6.98 18.14 20.43
N GLN A 152 -6.53 17.29 19.60
CA GLN A 152 -5.75 16.08 19.88
C GLN A 152 -5.40 15.49 18.52
N THR A 153 -4.16 15.71 18.12
CA THR A 153 -3.61 15.23 16.88
C THR A 153 -3.48 13.71 16.94
N LYS A 154 -4.56 13.00 16.69
CA LYS A 154 -4.49 11.58 16.33
C LYS A 154 -3.98 11.53 14.90
N TYR A 155 -2.70 11.25 14.74
CA TYR A 155 -2.11 10.90 13.45
C TYR A 155 -2.73 9.59 12.96
N THR A 156 -3.87 9.68 12.31
CA THR A 156 -4.44 8.55 11.58
C THR A 156 -3.75 8.53 10.22
N LYS A 157 -2.57 7.87 10.15
CA LYS A 157 -1.92 7.60 8.87
C LYS A 157 -2.78 6.58 8.14
N ARG A 158 -3.36 7.03 7.04
CA ARG A 158 -4.29 6.27 6.22
C ARG A 158 -3.51 5.31 5.33
N HIS A 159 -3.88 4.04 5.33
CA HIS A 159 -3.26 2.98 4.54
C HIS A 159 -4.33 2.32 3.68
N PHE A 160 -4.00 2.09 2.41
CA PHE A 160 -4.88 1.34 1.53
C PHE A 160 -4.97 -0.12 1.94
N TYR A 161 -6.15 -0.63 1.95
CA TYR A 161 -6.43 -2.01 2.26
C TYR A 161 -7.50 -2.57 1.32
N LYS A 162 -7.24 -3.72 0.75
CA LYS A 162 -7.94 -4.31 -0.38
C LYS A 162 -8.74 -5.55 0.00
N SER A 163 -9.94 -5.70 -0.57
CA SER A 163 -10.73 -6.93 -0.52
C SER A 163 -10.73 -7.61 -1.90
N ARG A 164 -10.58 -8.93 -1.96
CA ARG A 164 -10.93 -9.73 -3.11
C ARG A 164 -12.35 -10.24 -2.91
N GLY A 165 -13.27 -9.95 -3.85
CA GLY A 165 -14.51 -10.68 -4.00
C GLY A 165 -14.24 -12.16 -4.31
N GLN A 166 -15.15 -13.03 -3.96
CA GLN A 166 -15.17 -14.44 -4.35
C GLN A 166 -15.51 -14.56 -5.82
#